data_73203a5a1fe197b30dc7ce454f64d02e
#
_entry.id   73203a5a1fe197b30dc7ce454f64d02e
#
_cell.length_a   1.000
_cell.length_b   1.000
_cell.length_c   1.000
_cell.angle_alpha   90.00
_cell.angle_beta   90.00
_cell.angle_gamma   90.00
#
_symmetry.space_group_name_H-M   'P 1'
#
loop_
_entity.id
_entity.type
_entity.pdbx_description
1 polymer ?
#
loop_
_entity_poly.entity_id
_entity_poly.type
_entity_poly.pdbx_seq_one_letter_code
_entity_poly.pdbx_strand_id
1 'polypeptide(L)'
;VTLKSWADSQPNDFVVTANAELGHTSDSAGYGPPYNSTTGATQTIGALDLQSLAGVKIPIDTAKDFVIGPLSTLPNPPSAVSTWNAATSTQQTAWTDAYGKALDKAKDNDPAAVASGDYGPVPEITGALLTMATQGSLDSVLNAGGSFYNFNYTRSMLFLGDGAYFTDLATSLHLTGDQWGMINGIGYYPGQSWLWMFSLFYQIEPFKSLPNADLVIILIVAALTMVLMIVPLIPGLRDLPRLIPIHRLIWKDYYKRR
;
A
#
# COMPACT_ATOMS: atom_id res chain seq x y z
N VAL A 1 1.28 -17.91 6.27
CA VAL A 1 -0.15 -17.90 6.59
C VAL A 1 -0.85 -16.72 5.90
N THR A 2 -0.20 -15.58 5.80
CA THR A 2 -0.80 -14.35 5.28
C THR A 2 -0.94 -14.36 3.75
N LEU A 3 0.11 -14.78 3.03
CA LEU A 3 0.07 -14.90 1.56
C LEU A 3 -0.85 -16.03 1.13
N LYS A 4 -0.90 -17.11 1.91
CA LYS A 4 -1.88 -18.18 1.67
C LYS A 4 -3.32 -17.67 1.78
N SER A 5 -3.63 -16.89 2.83
CA SER A 5 -4.98 -16.33 3.01
C SER A 5 -5.36 -15.39 1.86
N TRP A 6 -4.44 -14.59 1.38
CA TRP A 6 -4.64 -13.74 0.22
C TRP A 6 -4.87 -14.56 -1.05
N ALA A 7 -3.99 -15.52 -1.37
CA ALA A 7 -4.11 -16.38 -2.53
C ALA A 7 -5.42 -17.21 -2.53
N ASP A 8 -5.88 -17.66 -1.35
CA ASP A 8 -7.13 -18.40 -1.21
C ASP A 8 -8.37 -17.50 -1.38
N SER A 9 -8.33 -16.26 -0.90
CA SER A 9 -9.47 -15.33 -0.93
C SER A 9 -9.56 -14.51 -2.20
N GLN A 10 -8.42 -14.12 -2.78
CA GLN A 10 -8.30 -13.21 -3.93
C GLN A 10 -7.26 -13.73 -4.94
N PRO A 11 -7.47 -14.93 -5.53
CA PRO A 11 -6.48 -15.55 -6.43
C PRO A 11 -6.18 -14.70 -7.68
N ASN A 12 -7.16 -13.96 -8.19
CA ASN A 12 -6.99 -13.12 -9.37
C ASN A 12 -6.13 -11.91 -9.06
N ASP A 13 -6.36 -11.22 -7.93
CA ASP A 13 -5.52 -10.12 -7.47
C ASP A 13 -4.08 -10.57 -7.21
N PHE A 14 -3.91 -11.76 -6.62
CA PHE A 14 -2.60 -12.36 -6.43
C PHE A 14 -1.84 -12.53 -7.76
N VAL A 15 -2.52 -13.02 -8.82
CA VAL A 15 -1.91 -13.21 -10.15
C VAL A 15 -1.56 -11.87 -10.79
N VAL A 16 -2.44 -10.87 -10.70
CA VAL A 16 -2.18 -9.52 -11.21
C VAL A 16 -0.95 -8.92 -10.54
N THR A 17 -0.88 -9.03 -9.21
CA THR A 17 0.27 -8.53 -8.44
C THR A 17 1.56 -9.29 -8.79
N ALA A 18 1.51 -10.61 -8.88
CA ALA A 18 2.67 -11.42 -9.28
C ALA A 18 3.17 -11.05 -10.68
N ASN A 19 2.27 -10.72 -11.62
CA ASN A 19 2.65 -10.22 -12.93
C ASN A 19 3.30 -8.84 -12.86
N ALA A 20 2.79 -7.94 -12.03
CA ALA A 20 3.37 -6.62 -11.80
C ALA A 20 4.79 -6.74 -11.24
N GLU A 21 5.00 -7.62 -10.28
CA GLU A 21 6.32 -7.89 -9.69
C GLU A 21 7.32 -8.45 -10.71
N LEU A 22 6.88 -9.31 -11.62
CA LEU A 22 7.71 -9.78 -12.74
C LEU A 22 8.12 -8.64 -13.67
N GLY A 23 7.28 -7.62 -13.83
CA GLY A 23 7.56 -6.44 -14.63
C GLY A 23 8.57 -5.47 -14.00
N HIS A 24 9.17 -5.81 -12.88
CA HIS A 24 10.06 -4.94 -12.10
C HIS A 24 9.38 -3.64 -11.63
N THR A 25 8.09 -3.69 -11.34
CA THR A 25 7.43 -2.59 -10.68
C THR A 25 7.84 -2.61 -9.22
N SER A 26 8.69 -1.69 -8.86
CA SER A 26 9.22 -1.58 -7.51
C SER A 26 8.44 -0.59 -6.66
N ASP A 27 7.15 -0.51 -6.87
CA ASP A 27 6.27 0.37 -6.11
C ASP A 27 5.82 -0.30 -4.81
N SER A 28 6.74 -1.06 -4.24
CA SER A 28 6.49 -1.79 -3.03
C SER A 28 6.14 -0.84 -1.90
N ALA A 29 4.96 -1.02 -1.38
CA ALA A 29 4.48 -0.46 -0.11
C ALA A 29 4.38 1.07 -0.03
N GLY A 30 4.22 1.79 -1.15
CA GLY A 30 3.92 3.23 -1.12
C GLY A 30 4.95 4.10 -0.40
N TYR A 31 6.18 3.65 -0.29
CA TYR A 31 7.28 4.43 0.28
C TYR A 31 7.86 5.46 -0.69
N GLY A 32 7.00 6.09 -1.43
CA GLY A 32 7.38 7.09 -2.42
C GLY A 32 7.62 6.48 -3.79
N PRO A 33 8.14 7.29 -4.67
CA PRO A 33 8.29 6.99 -6.06
C PRO A 33 9.15 5.73 -6.32
N PRO A 34 9.05 5.04 -7.51
CA PRO A 34 9.54 3.68 -7.70
C PRO A 34 11.01 3.52 -7.31
N TYR A 35 11.28 2.55 -6.48
CA TYR A 35 12.63 2.11 -6.16
C TYR A 35 13.25 1.46 -7.39
N ASN A 36 14.42 1.88 -7.80
CA ASN A 36 15.12 1.23 -8.89
C ASN A 36 15.86 -0.01 -8.35
N SER A 37 15.27 -1.19 -8.56
CA SER A 37 15.83 -2.47 -8.11
C SER A 37 17.21 -2.77 -8.68
N THR A 38 17.50 -2.30 -9.90
CA THR A 38 18.77 -2.53 -10.58
C THR A 38 19.90 -1.68 -10.00
N THR A 39 19.64 -0.41 -9.72
CA THR A 39 20.64 0.52 -9.21
C THR A 39 20.63 0.68 -7.70
N GLY A 40 19.58 0.19 -7.02
CA GLY A 40 19.34 0.47 -5.62
C GLY A 40 19.14 1.96 -5.34
N ALA A 41 18.81 2.75 -6.36
CA ALA A 41 18.60 4.17 -6.23
C ALA A 41 17.30 4.42 -5.46
N THR A 42 17.41 5.19 -4.39
CA THR A 42 16.29 5.62 -3.59
C THR A 42 15.66 6.84 -4.20
N GLN A 43 14.40 7.06 -3.92
CA GLN A 43 13.74 8.25 -4.35
C GLN A 43 14.03 9.42 -3.49
N THR A 44 14.29 10.49 -4.15
CA THR A 44 14.56 11.78 -3.54
C THR A 44 13.41 12.74 -3.83
N ILE A 45 12.92 13.40 -2.81
CA ILE A 45 12.09 14.61 -2.99
C ILE A 45 13.07 15.77 -3.09
N GLY A 46 13.43 16.15 -4.31
CA GLY A 46 14.52 17.10 -4.55
C GLY A 46 15.87 16.53 -4.07
N ALA A 47 16.51 17.18 -3.09
CA ALA A 47 17.77 16.74 -2.49
C ALA A 47 17.59 15.83 -1.25
N LEU A 48 16.36 15.56 -0.83
CA LEU A 48 16.06 14.76 0.36
C LEU A 48 15.81 13.31 -0.01
N ASP A 49 16.72 12.44 0.39
CA ASP A 49 16.53 10.98 0.35
C ASP A 49 15.84 10.54 1.65
N LEU A 50 14.53 10.34 1.57
CA LEU A 50 13.72 9.97 2.74
C LEU A 50 14.05 8.58 3.28
N GLN A 51 14.49 7.65 2.43
CA GLN A 51 14.89 6.31 2.89
C GLN A 51 16.21 6.36 3.62
N SER A 52 17.16 7.17 3.15
CA SER A 52 18.42 7.41 3.84
C SER A 52 18.19 8.13 5.17
N LEU A 53 17.29 9.08 5.21
CA LEU A 53 16.92 9.82 6.42
C LEU A 53 16.23 8.93 7.45
N ALA A 54 15.35 8.03 6.99
CA ALA A 54 14.66 7.07 7.86
C ALA A 54 15.54 5.88 8.29
N GLY A 55 16.75 5.74 7.73
CA GLY A 55 17.64 4.61 8.01
C GLY A 55 17.15 3.28 7.43
N VAL A 56 16.13 3.29 6.58
CA VAL A 56 15.54 2.08 5.99
C VAL A 56 15.93 2.01 4.52
N LYS A 57 16.88 1.13 4.21
CA LYS A 57 17.23 0.77 2.83
C LYS A 57 16.87 -0.68 2.63
N ILE A 58 15.83 -0.94 1.85
CA ILE A 58 15.42 -2.31 1.50
C ILE A 58 15.69 -2.51 0.01
N PRO A 59 16.87 -3.03 -0.38
CA PRO A 59 17.16 -3.37 -1.75
C PRO A 59 16.35 -4.61 -2.14
N ILE A 60 15.36 -4.45 -2.99
CA ILE A 60 14.48 -5.52 -3.46
C ILE A 60 14.53 -5.53 -4.98
N ASP A 61 14.76 -6.71 -5.54
CA ASP A 61 14.49 -7.05 -6.92
C ASP A 61 13.17 -7.84 -6.92
N THR A 62 12.07 -7.17 -7.23
CA THR A 62 10.74 -7.74 -7.05
C THR A 62 10.53 -9.01 -7.85
N ALA A 63 10.96 -9.03 -9.12
CA ALA A 63 10.87 -10.22 -9.97
C ALA A 63 11.65 -11.40 -9.36
N LYS A 64 12.89 -11.15 -8.93
CA LYS A 64 13.75 -12.18 -8.36
C LYS A 64 13.34 -12.58 -6.96
N ASP A 65 13.09 -11.59 -6.08
CA ASP A 65 12.90 -11.85 -4.65
C ASP A 65 11.50 -12.41 -4.33
N PHE A 66 10.47 -12.01 -5.09
CA PHE A 66 9.10 -12.42 -4.80
C PHE A 66 8.61 -13.57 -5.68
N VAL A 67 9.09 -13.67 -6.93
CA VAL A 67 8.52 -14.61 -7.91
C VAL A 67 9.52 -15.69 -8.31
N ILE A 68 10.59 -15.30 -8.99
CA ILE A 68 11.52 -16.25 -9.60
C ILE A 68 12.36 -17.01 -8.56
N GLY A 69 12.84 -16.32 -7.53
CA GLY A 69 13.59 -16.92 -6.44
C GLY A 69 12.82 -18.01 -5.71
N PRO A 70 11.62 -17.72 -5.19
CA PRO A 70 10.78 -18.74 -4.56
C PRO A 70 10.53 -19.96 -5.47
N LEU A 71 10.17 -19.76 -6.73
CA LEU A 71 9.94 -20.87 -7.67
C LEU A 71 11.20 -21.71 -7.93
N SER A 72 12.36 -21.06 -7.92
CA SER A 72 13.65 -21.73 -8.11
C SER A 72 14.04 -22.62 -6.93
N THR A 73 13.43 -22.45 -5.74
CA THR A 73 13.67 -23.30 -4.58
C THR A 73 12.90 -24.63 -4.64
N LEU A 74 11.95 -24.76 -5.55
CA LEU A 74 11.20 -26.01 -5.71
C LEU A 74 12.12 -27.15 -6.18
N PRO A 75 11.89 -28.41 -5.75
CA PRO A 75 12.67 -29.55 -6.20
C PRO A 75 12.64 -29.75 -7.72
N ASN A 76 11.54 -29.37 -8.36
CA ASN A 76 11.35 -29.36 -9.80
C ASN A 76 10.81 -27.98 -10.22
N PRO A 77 11.67 -27.00 -10.46
CA PRO A 77 11.23 -25.69 -10.90
C PRO A 77 10.50 -25.78 -12.25
N PRO A 78 9.44 -25.00 -12.47
CA PRO A 78 8.78 -24.92 -13.78
C PRO A 78 9.77 -24.56 -14.90
N SER A 79 9.62 -25.15 -16.07
CA SER A 79 10.45 -24.83 -17.25
C SER A 79 10.32 -23.36 -17.65
N ALA A 80 9.19 -22.75 -17.34
CA ALA A 80 8.93 -21.33 -17.51
C ALA A 80 9.98 -20.44 -16.84
N VAL A 81 10.52 -20.82 -15.66
CA VAL A 81 11.57 -20.10 -14.96
C VAL A 81 12.87 -20.04 -15.77
N SER A 82 13.24 -21.15 -16.41
CA SER A 82 14.43 -21.17 -17.28
C SER A 82 14.24 -20.34 -18.55
N THR A 83 13.05 -20.37 -19.13
CA THR A 83 12.68 -19.55 -20.29
C THR A 83 12.73 -18.06 -19.95
N TRP A 84 12.20 -17.68 -18.77
CA TRP A 84 12.27 -16.33 -18.27
C TRP A 84 13.70 -15.84 -18.10
N ASN A 85 14.54 -16.64 -17.44
CA ASN A 85 15.94 -16.29 -17.18
C ASN A 85 16.80 -16.19 -18.45
N ALA A 86 16.42 -16.89 -19.51
CA ALA A 86 17.09 -16.83 -20.81
C ALA A 86 16.65 -15.63 -21.67
N ALA A 87 15.52 -15.01 -21.32
CA ALA A 87 14.95 -13.89 -22.08
C ALA A 87 15.68 -12.57 -21.79
N THR A 88 15.65 -11.68 -22.78
CA THR A 88 16.15 -10.30 -22.57
C THR A 88 15.17 -9.50 -21.74
N SER A 89 15.64 -8.45 -21.03
CA SER A 89 14.79 -7.56 -20.26
C SER A 89 13.64 -6.94 -21.09
N THR A 90 13.93 -6.62 -22.37
CA THR A 90 12.91 -6.11 -23.29
C THR A 90 11.81 -7.13 -23.57
N GLN A 91 12.17 -8.42 -23.70
CA GLN A 91 11.18 -9.49 -23.89
C GLN A 91 10.38 -9.73 -22.61
N GLN A 92 11.03 -9.74 -21.45
CA GLN A 92 10.38 -9.87 -20.14
C GLN A 92 9.33 -8.77 -19.95
N THR A 93 9.71 -7.51 -20.18
CA THR A 93 8.78 -6.37 -20.09
C THR A 93 7.64 -6.49 -21.11
N ALA A 94 7.94 -6.88 -22.34
CA ALA A 94 6.89 -7.03 -23.36
C ALA A 94 5.86 -8.11 -22.97
N TRP A 95 6.29 -9.23 -22.41
CA TRP A 95 5.39 -10.31 -21.97
C TRP A 95 4.55 -9.92 -20.75
N THR A 96 5.17 -9.27 -19.76
CA THR A 96 4.44 -8.82 -18.54
C THR A 96 3.44 -7.72 -18.87
N ASP A 97 3.78 -6.78 -19.73
CA ASP A 97 2.87 -5.73 -20.21
C ASP A 97 1.70 -6.30 -21.02
N ALA A 98 2.01 -7.26 -21.92
CA ALA A 98 0.98 -7.89 -22.73
C ALA A 98 0.02 -8.71 -21.87
N TYR A 99 0.54 -9.46 -20.89
CA TYR A 99 -0.28 -10.27 -19.99
C TYR A 99 -1.08 -9.38 -19.01
N GLY A 100 -0.50 -8.34 -18.44
CA GLY A 100 -1.19 -7.38 -17.60
C GLY A 100 -2.38 -6.73 -18.31
N LYS A 101 -2.16 -6.21 -19.53
CA LYS A 101 -3.24 -5.65 -20.37
C LYS A 101 -4.33 -6.68 -20.73
N ALA A 102 -3.99 -7.95 -20.78
CA ALA A 102 -4.95 -9.01 -21.07
C ALA A 102 -5.76 -9.37 -19.82
N LEU A 103 -5.13 -9.37 -18.62
CA LEU A 103 -5.80 -9.52 -17.33
C LEU A 103 -6.77 -8.36 -17.08
N ASP A 104 -6.36 -7.12 -17.32
CA ASP A 104 -7.22 -5.93 -17.16
C ASP A 104 -8.49 -5.98 -18.01
N LYS A 105 -8.45 -6.66 -19.16
CA LYS A 105 -9.61 -6.84 -20.04
C LYS A 105 -10.44 -8.06 -19.70
N ALA A 106 -9.90 -9.00 -18.95
CA ALA A 106 -10.61 -10.19 -18.51
C ALA A 106 -11.63 -9.81 -17.44
N LYS A 107 -12.76 -10.52 -17.43
CA LYS A 107 -13.76 -10.31 -16.40
C LYS A 107 -13.16 -10.65 -15.03
N ASP A 108 -13.24 -9.73 -14.09
CA ASP A 108 -12.74 -9.88 -12.72
C ASP A 108 -11.22 -10.20 -12.66
N ASN A 109 -10.45 -9.78 -13.69
CA ASN A 109 -9.04 -10.09 -13.86
C ASN A 109 -8.72 -11.60 -13.81
N ASP A 110 -9.69 -12.43 -14.20
CA ASP A 110 -9.55 -13.90 -14.12
C ASP A 110 -8.55 -14.41 -15.16
N PRO A 111 -7.44 -15.04 -14.74
CA PRO A 111 -6.47 -15.63 -15.63
C PRO A 111 -7.04 -16.68 -16.60
N ALA A 112 -8.10 -17.39 -16.17
CA ALA A 112 -8.77 -18.39 -17.00
C ALA A 112 -9.59 -17.77 -18.14
N ALA A 113 -9.99 -16.49 -18.01
CA ALA A 113 -10.74 -15.75 -19.00
C ALA A 113 -9.85 -14.95 -19.97
N VAL A 114 -8.53 -15.00 -19.80
CA VAL A 114 -7.58 -14.29 -20.66
C VAL A 114 -7.55 -14.90 -22.06
N ALA A 115 -7.69 -14.05 -23.07
CA ALA A 115 -7.60 -14.49 -24.47
C ALA A 115 -6.19 -14.99 -24.79
N SER A 116 -6.07 -15.91 -25.76
CA SER A 116 -4.78 -16.41 -26.22
C SER A 116 -3.91 -15.28 -26.80
N GLY A 117 -2.64 -15.25 -26.40
CA GLY A 117 -1.68 -14.23 -26.81
C GLY A 117 -0.24 -14.67 -26.60
N ASP A 118 0.69 -13.84 -27.03
CA ASP A 118 2.12 -14.06 -26.78
C ASP A 118 2.51 -13.41 -25.44
N TYR A 119 2.35 -14.18 -24.39
CA TYR A 119 2.68 -13.79 -23.01
C TYR A 119 3.96 -14.49 -22.51
N GLY A 120 4.65 -15.22 -23.39
CA GLY A 120 5.81 -16.01 -23.01
C GLY A 120 5.50 -16.97 -21.82
N PRO A 121 6.45 -17.09 -20.88
CA PRO A 121 6.29 -17.98 -19.72
C PRO A 121 5.45 -17.38 -18.57
N VAL A 122 4.98 -16.13 -18.67
CA VAL A 122 4.37 -15.38 -17.57
C VAL A 122 3.14 -16.06 -16.97
N PRO A 123 2.16 -16.56 -17.76
CA PRO A 123 0.99 -17.26 -17.19
C PRO A 123 1.35 -18.50 -16.39
N GLU A 124 2.36 -19.26 -16.86
CA GLU A 124 2.83 -20.47 -16.16
C GLU A 124 3.54 -20.11 -14.85
N ILE A 125 4.35 -19.07 -14.85
CA ILE A 125 5.08 -18.56 -13.68
C ILE A 125 4.10 -18.08 -12.60
N THR A 126 3.16 -17.21 -12.97
CA THR A 126 2.18 -16.65 -12.02
C THR A 126 1.24 -17.72 -11.47
N GLY A 127 0.82 -18.68 -12.31
CA GLY A 127 0.02 -19.82 -11.88
C GLY A 127 0.77 -20.77 -10.94
N ALA A 128 2.05 -21.02 -11.20
CA ALA A 128 2.90 -21.81 -10.32
C ALA A 128 3.11 -21.12 -8.98
N LEU A 129 3.31 -19.79 -8.98
CA LEU A 129 3.44 -19.01 -7.75
C LEU A 129 2.15 -19.03 -6.94
N LEU A 130 0.99 -18.88 -7.59
CA LEU A 130 -0.32 -19.00 -6.95
C LEU A 130 -0.49 -20.39 -6.28
N THR A 131 -0.11 -21.45 -6.99
CA THR A 131 -0.15 -22.82 -6.44
C THR A 131 0.76 -22.93 -5.21
N MET A 132 1.95 -22.35 -5.26
CA MET A 132 2.89 -22.33 -4.14
C MET A 132 2.32 -21.56 -2.94
N ALA A 133 1.64 -20.44 -3.19
CA ALA A 133 1.01 -19.61 -2.17
C ALA A 133 -0.18 -20.34 -1.50
N THR A 134 -1.09 -20.92 -2.28
CA THR A 134 -2.24 -21.69 -1.76
C THR A 134 -1.82 -22.89 -0.94
N GLN A 135 -0.68 -23.51 -1.25
CA GLN A 135 -0.08 -24.57 -0.43
C GLN A 135 0.60 -24.04 0.84
N GLY A 136 0.80 -22.71 0.97
CA GLY A 136 1.46 -22.08 2.12
C GLY A 136 2.98 -22.15 2.11
N SER A 137 3.59 -22.73 1.08
CA SER A 137 5.05 -22.86 0.95
C SER A 137 5.72 -21.52 0.61
N LEU A 138 5.02 -20.62 -0.08
CA LEU A 138 5.53 -19.29 -0.42
C LEU A 138 5.82 -18.44 0.83
N ASP A 139 4.91 -18.42 1.81
CA ASP A 139 5.14 -17.76 3.11
C ASP A 139 6.45 -18.26 3.76
N SER A 140 6.68 -19.56 3.73
CA SER A 140 7.87 -20.17 4.32
C SER A 140 9.14 -19.75 3.60
N VAL A 141 9.14 -19.74 2.26
CA VAL A 141 10.34 -19.40 1.47
C VAL A 141 10.69 -17.93 1.59
N LEU A 142 9.72 -17.03 1.52
CA LEU A 142 9.97 -15.60 1.64
C LEU A 142 10.45 -15.19 3.03
N ASN A 143 10.00 -15.89 4.07
CA ASN A 143 10.35 -15.56 5.46
C ASN A 143 11.58 -16.34 5.96
N ALA A 144 11.91 -17.47 5.37
CA ALA A 144 12.91 -18.38 5.93
C ALA A 144 14.33 -17.82 5.97
N GLY A 145 14.71 -16.92 5.05
CA GLY A 145 16.04 -16.29 5.05
C GLY A 145 17.21 -17.20 5.46
N GLY A 146 17.02 -18.53 5.38
CA GLY A 146 17.98 -19.55 5.79
C GLY A 146 18.02 -19.87 7.29
N SER A 147 17.20 -19.26 8.14
CA SER A 147 17.20 -19.48 9.60
C SER A 147 15.84 -19.97 10.10
N PHE A 148 15.84 -20.99 10.95
CA PHE A 148 14.63 -21.54 11.57
C PHE A 148 13.88 -20.54 12.45
N TYR A 149 14.58 -19.58 13.05
CA TYR A 149 14.00 -18.54 13.90
C TYR A 149 13.98 -17.16 13.23
N ASN A 150 13.78 -17.11 11.92
CA ASN A 150 13.68 -15.84 11.23
C ASN A 150 12.27 -15.26 11.38
N PHE A 151 12.17 -14.11 12.04
CA PHE A 151 10.94 -13.32 12.19
C PHE A 151 10.88 -12.12 11.23
N ASN A 152 11.69 -12.11 10.19
CA ASN A 152 11.69 -11.03 9.21
C ASN A 152 10.62 -11.29 8.14
N TYR A 153 9.45 -10.74 8.36
CA TYR A 153 8.31 -10.81 7.43
C TYR A 153 8.32 -9.70 6.37
N THR A 154 9.39 -8.92 6.26
CA THR A 154 9.42 -7.74 5.38
C THR A 154 9.06 -8.08 3.94
N ARG A 155 9.65 -9.14 3.35
CA ARG A 155 9.38 -9.54 1.97
C ARG A 155 7.93 -9.95 1.74
N SER A 156 7.39 -10.78 2.63
CA SER A 156 5.99 -11.22 2.55
C SER A 156 5.01 -10.05 2.70
N MET A 157 5.32 -9.10 3.58
CA MET A 157 4.48 -7.93 3.82
C MET A 157 4.55 -6.92 2.68
N LEU A 158 5.72 -6.75 2.07
CA LEU A 158 5.87 -5.90 0.88
C LEU A 158 5.08 -6.47 -0.29
N PHE A 159 5.27 -7.75 -0.61
CA PHE A 159 4.53 -8.41 -1.68
C PHE A 159 3.01 -8.37 -1.46
N LEU A 160 2.55 -8.58 -0.23
CA LEU A 160 1.13 -8.46 0.13
C LEU A 160 0.63 -7.01 0.03
N GLY A 161 1.50 -6.04 0.34
CA GLY A 161 1.17 -4.60 0.30
C GLY A 161 0.99 -4.06 -1.12
N ASP A 162 1.62 -4.70 -2.11
CA ASP A 162 1.51 -4.32 -3.51
C ASP A 162 0.20 -4.83 -4.16
N GLY A 163 -0.50 -5.79 -3.50
CA GLY A 163 -1.82 -6.25 -3.90
C GLY A 163 -2.97 -5.42 -3.31
N ALA A 164 -4.18 -5.68 -3.78
CA ALA A 164 -5.40 -5.01 -3.31
C ALA A 164 -5.90 -5.52 -1.95
N TYR A 165 -5.33 -6.61 -1.40
CA TYR A 165 -5.84 -7.28 -0.20
C TYR A 165 -6.03 -6.33 1.00
N PHE A 166 -5.04 -5.51 1.32
CA PHE A 166 -5.15 -4.57 2.43
C PHE A 166 -6.08 -3.40 2.12
N THR A 167 -6.09 -2.94 0.87
CA THR A 167 -6.98 -1.86 0.43
C THR A 167 -8.42 -2.30 0.49
N ASP A 168 -8.73 -3.50 0.03
CA ASP A 168 -10.08 -4.07 0.08
C ASP A 168 -10.53 -4.32 1.52
N LEU A 169 -9.64 -4.85 2.35
CA LEU A 169 -9.90 -5.03 3.77
C LEU A 169 -10.15 -3.68 4.46
N ALA A 170 -9.30 -2.68 4.21
CA ALA A 170 -9.46 -1.33 4.75
C ALA A 170 -10.77 -0.69 4.28
N THR A 171 -11.13 -0.86 3.01
CA THR A 171 -12.40 -0.37 2.46
C THR A 171 -13.61 -1.04 3.13
N SER A 172 -13.56 -2.36 3.30
CA SER A 172 -14.63 -3.11 3.97
C SER A 172 -14.81 -2.72 5.44
N LEU A 173 -13.71 -2.33 6.09
CA LEU A 173 -13.70 -1.85 7.47
C LEU A 173 -13.90 -0.34 7.59
N HIS A 174 -14.13 0.38 6.47
CA HIS A 174 -14.25 1.84 6.43
C HIS A 174 -13.03 2.59 6.99
N LEU A 175 -11.83 2.11 6.69
CA LEU A 175 -10.55 2.69 7.15
C LEU A 175 -9.78 3.40 6.03
N THR A 176 -10.38 3.57 4.85
CA THR A 176 -9.78 4.32 3.73
C THR A 176 -9.77 5.82 4.01
N GLY A 177 -8.90 6.57 3.30
CA GLY A 177 -8.66 7.99 3.56
C GLY A 177 -9.92 8.85 3.52
N ASP A 178 -10.82 8.61 2.58
CA ASP A 178 -12.12 9.28 2.43
C ASP A 178 -13.11 8.96 3.56
N GLN A 179 -12.86 7.92 4.32
CA GLN A 179 -13.69 7.43 5.42
C GLN A 179 -13.10 7.74 6.79
N TRP A 180 -11.88 8.27 6.87
CA TRP A 180 -11.25 8.65 8.11
C TRP A 180 -12.11 9.67 8.88
N GLY A 181 -12.20 9.49 10.19
CA GLY A 181 -13.01 10.33 11.06
C GLY A 181 -14.51 10.02 11.04
N MET A 182 -14.96 9.19 10.12
CA MET A 182 -16.36 8.74 10.07
C MET A 182 -16.66 7.59 11.02
N ILE A 183 -15.63 6.91 11.53
CA ILE A 183 -15.73 5.75 12.41
C ILE A 183 -15.21 6.14 13.79
N ASN A 184 -15.96 5.83 14.83
CA ASN A 184 -15.43 5.83 16.19
C ASN A 184 -15.00 4.42 16.60
N GLY A 185 -14.29 4.28 17.72
CA GLY A 185 -13.80 3.00 18.22
C GLY A 185 -14.89 1.98 18.55
N ILE A 186 -16.17 2.38 18.50
CA ILE A 186 -17.34 1.52 18.71
C ILE A 186 -18.10 1.25 17.40
N GLY A 187 -17.63 1.78 16.28
CA GLY A 187 -18.23 1.58 14.94
C GLY A 187 -19.44 2.44 14.62
N TYR A 188 -19.73 3.48 15.40
CA TYR A 188 -20.85 4.41 15.16
C TYR A 188 -20.38 5.70 14.49
N TYR A 189 -21.18 6.23 13.57
CA TYR A 189 -21.03 7.57 13.00
C TYR A 189 -21.61 8.64 13.95
N PRO A 190 -21.04 9.86 13.94
CA PRO A 190 -19.79 10.28 13.35
C PRO A 190 -18.59 9.79 14.18
N GLY A 191 -17.48 9.48 13.53
CA GLY A 191 -16.26 9.02 14.17
C GLY A 191 -15.56 10.08 15.02
N GLN A 192 -14.25 9.95 15.14
CA GLN A 192 -13.42 10.83 15.96
C GLN A 192 -13.38 12.26 15.37
N SER A 193 -13.82 13.25 16.16
CA SER A 193 -13.97 14.64 15.69
C SER A 193 -12.67 15.29 15.20
N TRP A 194 -11.51 14.89 15.75
CA TRP A 194 -10.21 15.39 15.29
C TRP A 194 -9.79 14.88 13.92
N LEU A 195 -10.41 13.80 13.42
CA LEU A 195 -10.16 13.25 12.09
C LEU A 195 -11.11 13.84 11.03
N TRP A 196 -12.16 14.56 11.43
CA TRP A 196 -13.13 15.11 10.47
C TRP A 196 -12.51 16.06 9.46
N MET A 197 -11.46 16.80 9.85
CA MET A 197 -10.77 17.69 8.93
C MET A 197 -10.08 16.94 7.80
N PHE A 198 -9.49 15.78 8.08
CA PHE A 198 -8.94 14.91 7.05
C PHE A 198 -10.04 14.43 6.11
N SER A 199 -11.10 13.86 6.62
CA SER A 199 -12.25 13.39 5.83
C SER A 199 -12.85 14.50 4.97
N LEU A 200 -12.93 15.74 5.48
CA LEU A 200 -13.39 16.89 4.73
C LEU A 200 -12.54 17.17 3.49
N PHE A 201 -11.21 17.20 3.65
CA PHE A 201 -10.32 17.48 2.52
C PHE A 201 -10.37 16.38 1.45
N TYR A 202 -10.55 15.12 1.82
CA TYR A 202 -10.73 14.02 0.88
C TYR A 202 -12.04 14.10 0.07
N GLN A 203 -13.01 14.91 0.50
CA GLN A 203 -14.28 15.12 -0.22
C GLN A 203 -14.25 16.34 -1.15
N ILE A 204 -13.23 17.20 -1.04
CA ILE A 204 -13.16 18.48 -1.77
C ILE A 204 -12.21 18.36 -2.96
N GLU A 205 -12.69 18.72 -4.15
CA GLU A 205 -11.80 18.95 -5.29
C GLU A 205 -11.00 20.26 -5.10
N PRO A 206 -9.68 20.33 -5.45
CA PRO A 206 -8.92 19.35 -6.23
C PRO A 206 -8.25 18.23 -5.42
N PHE A 207 -8.37 18.21 -4.09
CA PHE A 207 -7.61 17.28 -3.24
C PHE A 207 -7.96 15.82 -3.50
N LYS A 208 -9.24 15.54 -3.78
CA LYS A 208 -9.73 14.20 -4.07
C LYS A 208 -9.07 13.54 -5.28
N SER A 209 -8.73 14.34 -6.29
CA SER A 209 -8.16 13.85 -7.56
C SER A 209 -6.63 13.91 -7.63
N LEU A 210 -5.95 14.40 -6.57
CA LEU A 210 -4.50 14.48 -6.55
C LEU A 210 -3.86 13.10 -6.34
N PRO A 211 -2.82 12.74 -7.12
CA PRO A 211 -2.10 11.47 -6.95
C PRO A 211 -1.46 11.33 -5.55
N ASN A 212 -1.10 12.47 -4.92
CA ASN A 212 -0.48 12.54 -3.60
C ASN A 212 -1.40 13.24 -2.60
N ALA A 213 -2.71 12.98 -2.64
CA ALA A 213 -3.71 13.61 -1.78
C ALA A 213 -3.33 13.53 -0.30
N ASP A 214 -2.89 12.36 0.15
CA ASP A 214 -2.52 12.10 1.54
C ASP A 214 -1.43 13.06 2.03
N LEU A 215 -0.35 13.20 1.25
CA LEU A 215 0.77 14.08 1.61
C LEU A 215 0.32 15.54 1.71
N VAL A 216 -0.46 16.00 0.74
CA VAL A 216 -0.93 17.39 0.70
C VAL A 216 -1.87 17.67 1.87
N ILE A 217 -2.80 16.78 2.16
CA ILE A 217 -3.76 16.91 3.26
C ILE A 217 -3.03 16.89 4.61
N ILE A 218 -2.07 15.98 4.81
CA ILE A 218 -1.26 15.93 6.03
C ILE A 218 -0.50 17.24 6.22
N LEU A 219 0.12 17.78 5.19
CA LEU A 219 0.84 19.06 5.27
C LEU A 219 -0.08 20.24 5.61
N ILE A 220 -1.28 20.31 5.02
CA ILE A 220 -2.28 21.33 5.33
C ILE A 220 -2.71 21.21 6.78
N VAL A 221 -3.08 20.02 7.24
CA VAL A 221 -3.51 19.82 8.62
C VAL A 221 -2.40 20.09 9.62
N ALA A 222 -1.15 19.71 9.30
CA ALA A 222 0.02 20.05 10.12
C ALA A 222 0.24 21.56 10.21
N ALA A 223 0.14 22.31 9.10
CA ALA A 223 0.25 23.76 9.08
C ALA A 223 -0.85 24.42 9.89
N LEU A 224 -2.11 23.99 9.75
CA LEU A 224 -3.23 24.49 10.53
C LEU A 224 -3.06 24.21 12.03
N THR A 225 -2.58 23.02 12.38
CA THR A 225 -2.28 22.64 13.77
C THR A 225 -1.18 23.56 14.33
N MET A 226 -0.13 23.80 13.56
CA MET A 226 0.95 24.70 13.96
C MET A 226 0.46 26.15 14.20
N VAL A 227 -0.41 26.65 13.32
CA VAL A 227 -1.07 27.96 13.51
C VAL A 227 -1.88 27.97 14.80
N LEU A 228 -2.69 26.93 15.06
CA LEU A 228 -3.48 26.82 16.29
C LEU A 228 -2.61 26.78 17.56
N MET A 229 -1.43 26.14 17.49
CA MET A 229 -0.48 26.11 18.60
C MET A 229 0.12 27.50 18.90
N ILE A 230 0.23 28.36 17.89
CA ILE A 230 0.76 29.71 18.03
C ILE A 230 -0.31 30.69 18.56
N VAL A 231 -1.59 30.43 18.32
CA VAL A 231 -2.70 31.31 18.76
C VAL A 231 -2.62 31.75 20.23
N PRO A 232 -2.33 30.86 21.21
CA PRO A 232 -2.20 31.28 22.61
C PRO A 232 -1.02 32.22 22.89
N LEU A 233 -0.05 32.28 21.98
CA LEU A 233 1.14 33.12 22.11
C LEU A 233 0.91 34.53 21.54
N ILE A 234 -0.15 34.74 20.75
CA ILE A 234 -0.44 36.05 20.13
C ILE A 234 -1.21 36.90 21.12
N PRO A 235 -0.66 38.08 21.54
CA PRO A 235 -1.40 39.03 22.40
C PRO A 235 -2.71 39.45 21.73
N GLY A 236 -3.79 39.46 22.47
CA GLY A 236 -5.13 39.78 21.96
C GLY A 236 -5.94 38.52 21.57
N LEU A 237 -5.42 37.61 20.75
CA LEU A 237 -6.10 36.33 20.47
C LEU A 237 -6.18 35.44 21.70
N ARG A 238 -5.15 35.43 22.52
CA ARG A 238 -5.12 34.73 23.81
C ARG A 238 -6.25 35.17 24.74
N ASP A 239 -6.65 36.45 24.68
CA ASP A 239 -7.67 37.00 25.58
C ASP A 239 -9.10 36.88 25.01
N LEU A 240 -9.24 36.44 23.75
CA LEU A 240 -10.53 36.27 23.07
C LEU A 240 -11.54 35.41 23.87
N PRO A 241 -11.16 34.27 24.47
CA PRO A 241 -12.08 33.50 25.34
C PRO A 241 -12.56 34.23 26.58
N ARG A 242 -11.84 35.28 27.03
CA ARG A 242 -12.26 36.13 28.16
C ARG A 242 -13.28 37.18 27.71
N LEU A 243 -13.16 37.66 26.47
CA LEU A 243 -14.11 38.61 25.86
C LEU A 243 -15.44 37.94 25.50
N ILE A 244 -15.40 36.70 25.07
CA ILE A 244 -16.58 35.90 24.72
C ILE A 244 -16.84 34.90 25.86
N PRO A 245 -17.73 35.19 26.81
CA PRO A 245 -17.92 34.32 27.99
C PRO A 245 -18.73 33.07 27.69
N ILE A 246 -18.24 32.23 26.78
CA ILE A 246 -18.89 30.97 26.37
C ILE A 246 -19.13 30.06 27.56
N HIS A 247 -18.24 30.08 28.55
CA HIS A 247 -18.42 29.34 29.82
C HIS A 247 -19.71 29.70 30.56
N ARG A 248 -20.18 30.95 30.46
CA ARG A 248 -21.45 31.35 31.09
C ARG A 248 -22.66 30.80 30.36
N LEU A 249 -22.52 30.57 29.03
CA LEU A 249 -23.59 29.96 28.24
C LEU A 249 -23.67 28.45 28.53
N ILE A 250 -22.53 27.77 28.59
CA ILE A 250 -22.46 26.32 28.86
C ILE A 250 -22.89 26.01 30.29
N TRP A 251 -22.48 26.83 31.27
CA TRP A 251 -22.78 26.64 32.66
C TRP A 251 -23.95 27.50 33.19
N LYS A 252 -24.86 27.88 32.29
CA LYS A 252 -25.99 28.75 32.59
C LYS A 252 -26.84 28.23 33.75
N ASP A 253 -27.10 26.94 33.80
CA ASP A 253 -27.93 26.33 34.85
C ASP A 253 -27.21 26.24 36.18
N TYR A 254 -25.88 26.11 36.17
CA TYR A 254 -25.08 26.15 37.40
C TYR A 254 -25.09 27.55 38.01
N TYR A 255 -24.95 28.60 37.20
CA TYR A 255 -24.97 29.98 37.69
C TYR A 255 -26.37 30.48 38.11
N LYS A 256 -27.44 29.83 37.64
CA LYS A 256 -28.82 30.15 38.09
C LYS A 256 -29.17 29.57 39.47
N ARG A 257 -28.45 28.55 39.89
CA ARG A 257 -28.70 27.87 41.17
C ARG A 257 -27.88 28.45 42.33
N ARG A 258 -27.08 29.46 42.09
CA ARG A 258 -26.34 30.25 43.05
C ARG A 258 -26.91 31.66 43.11
#